data_0228580a0e886cc0d49b2cdb6b1b59dd
#
_entry.id   0228580a0e886cc0d49b2cdb6b1b59dd
#
_cell.length_a   1.000
_cell.length_b   1.000
_cell.length_c   1.000
_cell.angle_alpha   90.00
_cell.angle_beta   90.00
_cell.angle_gamma   90.00
#
_symmetry.space_group_name_H-M   'P 1'
#
loop_
_entity.id
_entity.type
_entity.pdbx_description
1 polymer ?
#
loop_
_entity_poly.entity_id
_entity_poly.type
_entity_poly.pdbx_seq_one_letter_code
_entity_poly.pdbx_strand_id
1 'polypeptide(L)'
;MQSSQVKSAMRALEILEYFRRVQQQRSMSEIAADLHYPQSSATVLLKTLINMGYLNFDRRQRVYFPTPKVTALGDWIPRKLFGTGQILDAMRDVHAATGEGVFVGVANDVYLQYIKTLESIHALRFHLDEGTIRPLTQSGAGWLLLSTLSDDKIDNIVRRANIATPNNQRVKLNVMMERIAQIREKGYAVAEDIPILGGRTLCVLLPATVQGQPAALCIGGVAERFRQNHDRYLNALQAAVRSAKIPDSFDIPVNIEI
;
A
#
# COMPACT_ATOMS: atom_id res chain seq x y z
N MET A 1 -21.64 -11.67 6.28
CA MET A 1 -20.92 -12.43 7.31
C MET A 1 -19.86 -11.50 7.89
N GLN A 2 -19.99 -11.06 9.14
CA GLN A 2 -18.88 -10.41 9.84
C GLN A 2 -17.77 -11.44 9.97
N SER A 3 -16.61 -11.21 9.36
CA SER A 3 -15.45 -12.06 9.58
C SER A 3 -15.16 -12.04 11.09
N SER A 4 -15.03 -13.20 11.70
CA SER A 4 -14.69 -13.31 13.13
C SER A 4 -13.23 -12.87 13.31
N GLN A 5 -13.02 -11.58 13.45
CA GLN A 5 -11.71 -11.04 13.77
C GLN A 5 -11.37 -11.34 15.22
N VAL A 6 -10.18 -11.88 15.46
CA VAL A 6 -9.70 -12.13 16.83
C VAL A 6 -9.26 -10.80 17.44
N LYS A 7 -10.11 -10.24 18.30
CA LYS A 7 -9.94 -8.91 18.91
C LYS A 7 -8.58 -8.71 19.59
N SER A 8 -8.04 -9.75 20.24
CA SER A 8 -6.73 -9.66 20.92
C SER A 8 -5.58 -9.53 19.94
N ALA A 9 -5.61 -10.25 18.80
CA ALA A 9 -4.60 -10.15 17.76
C ALA A 9 -4.62 -8.76 17.10
N MET A 10 -5.82 -8.28 16.76
CA MET A 10 -6.01 -6.94 16.19
C MET A 10 -5.45 -5.86 17.12
N ARG A 11 -5.83 -5.88 18.39
CA ARG A 11 -5.37 -4.90 19.38
C ARG A 11 -3.88 -4.90 19.65
N ALA A 12 -3.23 -6.08 19.57
CA ALA A 12 -1.76 -6.16 19.70
C ALA A 12 -1.05 -5.45 18.54
N LEU A 13 -1.54 -5.59 17.32
CA LEU A 13 -1.03 -4.88 16.15
C LEU A 13 -1.32 -3.38 16.25
N GLU A 14 -2.54 -2.99 16.65
CA GLU A 14 -2.92 -1.58 16.83
C GLU A 14 -2.00 -0.84 17.83
N ILE A 15 -1.53 -1.51 18.89
CA ILE A 15 -0.55 -0.93 19.82
C ILE A 15 0.79 -0.65 19.11
N LEU A 16 1.28 -1.56 18.28
CA LEU A 16 2.54 -1.35 17.54
C LEU A 16 2.39 -0.24 16.50
N GLU A 17 1.26 -0.19 15.79
CA GLU A 17 0.94 0.88 14.85
C GLU A 17 0.76 2.24 15.54
N TYR A 18 0.21 2.25 16.74
CA TYR A 18 0.13 3.46 17.57
C TYR A 18 1.53 4.03 17.84
N PHE A 19 2.49 3.19 18.25
CA PHE A 19 3.87 3.63 18.46
C PHE A 19 4.55 4.09 17.17
N ARG A 20 4.26 3.47 16.03
CA ARG A 20 4.74 3.93 14.72
C ARG A 20 4.29 5.38 14.43
N ARG A 21 3.09 5.74 14.85
CA ARG A 21 2.47 7.06 14.63
C ARG A 21 3.01 8.12 15.59
N VAL A 22 3.07 7.79 16.89
CA VAL A 22 3.44 8.76 17.93
C VAL A 22 4.96 8.91 18.10
N GLN A 23 5.75 7.88 17.78
CA GLN A 23 7.22 7.84 17.85
C GLN A 23 7.81 8.31 19.19
N GLN A 24 7.08 8.15 20.29
CA GLN A 24 7.44 8.59 21.62
C GLN A 24 7.12 7.52 22.66
N GLN A 25 7.79 7.57 23.79
CA GLN A 25 7.44 6.77 24.95
C GLN A 25 6.06 7.16 25.46
N ARG A 26 5.27 6.18 25.90
CA ARG A 26 3.90 6.37 26.42
C ARG A 26 3.63 5.52 27.64
N SER A 27 2.88 6.08 28.58
CA SER A 27 2.34 5.35 29.72
C SER A 27 1.17 4.45 29.32
N MET A 28 0.86 3.46 30.14
CA MET A 28 -0.33 2.59 29.93
C MET A 28 -1.62 3.39 29.83
N SER A 29 -1.78 4.43 30.64
CA SER A 29 -2.97 5.27 30.67
C SER A 29 -3.16 6.04 29.37
N GLU A 30 -2.09 6.62 28.80
CA GLU A 30 -2.10 7.30 27.51
C GLU A 30 -2.46 6.33 26.38
N ILE A 31 -1.82 5.17 26.31
CA ILE A 31 -2.11 4.15 25.30
C ILE A 31 -3.56 3.69 25.38
N ALA A 32 -4.06 3.43 26.59
CA ALA A 32 -5.43 3.00 26.79
C ALA A 32 -6.46 4.09 26.40
N ALA A 33 -6.16 5.36 26.71
CA ALA A 33 -7.01 6.49 26.35
C ALA A 33 -7.04 6.72 24.84
N ASP A 34 -5.87 6.80 24.21
CA ASP A 34 -5.73 7.10 22.78
C ASP A 34 -6.34 6.01 21.88
N LEU A 35 -6.24 4.74 22.32
CA LEU A 35 -6.81 3.59 21.60
C LEU A 35 -8.22 3.22 22.05
N HIS A 36 -8.79 3.95 23.02
CA HIS A 36 -10.11 3.68 23.60
C HIS A 36 -10.23 2.25 24.17
N TYR A 37 -9.17 1.76 24.83
CA TYR A 37 -9.17 0.44 25.45
C TYR A 37 -9.50 0.50 26.94
N PRO A 38 -10.23 -0.52 27.45
CA PRO A 38 -10.30 -0.73 28.90
C PRO A 38 -8.88 -0.94 29.47
N GLN A 39 -8.57 -0.31 30.61
CA GLN A 39 -7.24 -0.39 31.22
C GLN A 39 -6.80 -1.84 31.50
N SER A 40 -7.75 -2.71 31.93
CA SER A 40 -7.47 -4.13 32.14
C SER A 40 -6.99 -4.83 30.86
N SER A 41 -7.64 -4.56 29.73
CA SER A 41 -7.24 -5.10 28.42
C SER A 41 -5.88 -4.57 27.99
N ALA A 42 -5.65 -3.26 28.10
CA ALA A 42 -4.36 -2.65 27.77
C ALA A 42 -3.23 -3.26 28.60
N THR A 43 -3.44 -3.44 29.91
CA THR A 43 -2.45 -4.04 30.81
C THR A 43 -2.05 -5.45 30.37
N VAL A 44 -3.00 -6.30 30.00
CA VAL A 44 -2.73 -7.67 29.56
C VAL A 44 -1.96 -7.69 28.22
N LEU A 45 -2.41 -6.86 27.27
CA LEU A 45 -1.76 -6.76 25.95
C LEU A 45 -0.32 -6.25 26.05
N LEU A 46 -0.09 -5.18 26.83
CA LEU A 46 1.24 -4.61 27.04
C LEU A 46 2.17 -5.61 27.73
N LYS A 47 1.69 -6.33 28.76
CA LYS A 47 2.46 -7.40 29.40
C LYS A 47 2.82 -8.52 28.40
N THR A 48 1.88 -8.91 27.56
CA THR A 48 2.14 -9.92 26.51
C THR A 48 3.23 -9.45 25.56
N LEU A 49 3.14 -8.22 25.05
CA LEU A 49 4.13 -7.67 24.12
C LEU A 49 5.52 -7.51 24.78
N ILE A 50 5.59 -7.21 26.09
CA ILE A 50 6.84 -7.20 26.85
C ILE A 50 7.41 -8.62 26.95
N ASN A 51 6.60 -9.59 27.38
CA ASN A 51 7.03 -10.98 27.53
C ASN A 51 7.52 -11.59 26.20
N MET A 52 6.92 -11.16 25.09
CA MET A 52 7.35 -11.53 23.74
C MET A 52 8.55 -10.72 23.26
N GLY A 53 9.00 -9.70 23.99
CA GLY A 53 10.16 -8.88 23.66
C GLY A 53 9.89 -7.79 22.61
N TYR A 54 8.63 -7.47 22.27
CA TYR A 54 8.28 -6.39 21.33
C TYR A 54 8.24 -5.01 21.96
N LEU A 55 7.98 -4.92 23.26
CA LEU A 55 8.01 -3.67 24.04
C LEU A 55 8.99 -3.77 25.18
N ASN A 56 9.65 -2.65 25.48
CA ASN A 56 10.33 -2.38 26.74
C ASN A 56 9.41 -1.61 27.68
N PHE A 57 9.60 -1.80 28.99
CA PHE A 57 8.94 -1.04 30.02
C PHE A 57 9.98 -0.38 30.94
N ASP A 58 10.01 0.94 30.93
CA ASP A 58 10.80 1.71 31.91
C ASP A 58 10.04 1.79 33.23
N ARG A 59 10.57 1.11 34.27
CA ARG A 59 9.95 1.07 35.60
C ARG A 59 10.01 2.40 36.34
N ARG A 60 11.00 3.24 36.05
CA ARG A 60 11.18 4.55 36.72
C ARG A 60 10.17 5.56 36.20
N GLN A 61 10.04 5.64 34.90
CA GLN A 61 9.12 6.57 34.22
C GLN A 61 7.72 5.98 34.02
N ARG A 62 7.55 4.67 34.18
CA ARG A 62 6.31 3.92 33.94
C ARG A 62 5.81 4.06 32.49
N VAL A 63 6.73 4.04 31.52
CA VAL A 63 6.44 4.19 30.09
C VAL A 63 6.89 2.96 29.31
N TYR A 64 6.26 2.79 28.15
CA TYR A 64 6.51 1.73 27.20
C TYR A 64 7.11 2.30 25.93
N PHE A 65 7.96 1.51 25.25
CA PHE A 65 8.50 1.83 23.94
C PHE A 65 8.82 0.54 23.16
N PRO A 66 8.66 0.51 21.82
CA PRO A 66 9.00 -0.65 21.00
C PRO A 66 10.48 -1.00 21.06
N THR A 67 10.77 -2.30 20.99
CA THR A 67 12.13 -2.81 20.85
C THR A 67 12.53 -2.95 19.36
N PRO A 68 13.83 -3.09 19.05
CA PRO A 68 14.29 -3.41 17.71
C PRO A 68 13.70 -4.72 17.13
N LYS A 69 13.14 -5.59 17.95
CA LYS A 69 12.47 -6.80 17.51
C LYS A 69 11.27 -6.51 16.59
N VAL A 70 10.59 -5.35 16.77
CA VAL A 70 9.51 -4.93 15.88
C VAL A 70 10.03 -4.71 14.47
N THR A 71 11.20 -4.08 14.32
CA THR A 71 11.83 -3.87 13.01
C THR A 71 12.28 -5.19 12.38
N ALA A 72 12.85 -6.10 13.18
CA ALA A 72 13.35 -7.39 12.73
C ALA A 72 12.26 -8.31 12.13
N LEU A 73 11.00 -8.08 12.47
CA LEU A 73 9.89 -8.82 11.84
C LEU A 73 9.79 -8.58 10.33
N GLY A 74 10.16 -7.39 9.88
CA GLY A 74 9.96 -6.97 8.50
C GLY A 74 11.24 -6.59 7.75
N ASP A 75 12.43 -6.61 8.36
CA ASP A 75 13.67 -6.12 7.76
C ASP A 75 14.13 -6.92 6.53
N TRP A 76 13.71 -8.18 6.43
CA TRP A 76 13.98 -9.07 5.29
C TRP A 76 13.05 -8.80 4.09
N ILE A 77 11.86 -8.24 4.33
CA ILE A 77 10.80 -8.05 3.32
C ILE A 77 11.27 -7.17 2.15
N PRO A 78 11.90 -5.98 2.38
CA PRO A 78 12.34 -5.13 1.27
C PRO A 78 13.32 -5.83 0.33
N ARG A 79 14.26 -6.61 0.85
CA ARG A 79 15.21 -7.39 0.04
C ARG A 79 14.50 -8.45 -0.81
N LYS A 80 13.47 -9.08 -0.27
CA LYS A 80 12.66 -10.07 -0.98
C LYS A 80 11.73 -9.42 -2.02
N LEU A 81 11.15 -8.26 -1.71
CA LEU A 81 10.20 -7.58 -2.61
C LEU A 81 10.90 -6.83 -3.73
N PHE A 82 12.05 -6.18 -3.45
CA PHE A 82 12.67 -5.24 -4.37
C PHE A 82 14.01 -5.73 -4.94
N GLY A 83 14.46 -6.94 -4.59
CA GLY A 83 15.65 -7.60 -5.12
C GLY A 83 16.89 -6.72 -5.04
N THR A 84 17.53 -6.44 -6.20
CA THR A 84 18.74 -5.62 -6.31
C THR A 84 18.52 -4.11 -6.20
N GLY A 85 17.28 -3.66 -5.89
CA GLY A 85 16.98 -2.24 -5.70
C GLY A 85 16.52 -1.49 -6.97
N GLN A 86 16.49 -2.11 -8.12
CA GLN A 86 16.14 -1.48 -9.41
C GLN A 86 14.75 -0.83 -9.40
N ILE A 87 13.77 -1.44 -8.72
CA ILE A 87 12.43 -0.83 -8.53
C ILE A 87 12.54 0.45 -7.70
N LEU A 88 13.37 0.43 -6.64
CA LEU A 88 13.58 1.60 -5.79
C LEU A 88 14.31 2.72 -6.55
N ASP A 89 15.24 2.37 -7.43
CA ASP A 89 15.94 3.34 -8.27
C ASP A 89 14.97 3.96 -9.28
N ALA A 90 14.14 3.17 -9.96
CA ALA A 90 13.08 3.68 -10.82
C ALA A 90 12.11 4.62 -10.08
N MET A 91 11.73 4.28 -8.84
CA MET A 91 10.91 5.17 -8.00
C MET A 91 11.63 6.50 -7.70
N ARG A 92 12.93 6.45 -7.37
CA ARG A 92 13.74 7.67 -7.10
C ARG A 92 13.88 8.55 -8.32
N ASP A 93 14.10 7.96 -9.50
CA ASP A 93 14.21 8.68 -10.77
C ASP A 93 12.89 9.41 -11.09
N VAL A 94 11.76 8.74 -10.96
CA VAL A 94 10.43 9.35 -11.15
C VAL A 94 10.19 10.45 -10.13
N HIS A 95 10.53 10.21 -8.86
CA HIS A 95 10.37 11.19 -7.79
C HIS A 95 11.23 12.44 -8.04
N ALA A 96 12.50 12.27 -8.44
CA ALA A 96 13.39 13.37 -8.77
C ALA A 96 12.89 14.19 -9.97
N ALA A 97 12.32 13.52 -11.00
CA ALA A 97 11.80 14.18 -12.20
C ALA A 97 10.48 14.92 -11.99
N THR A 98 9.66 14.47 -11.03
CA THR A 98 8.28 14.98 -10.86
C THR A 98 8.05 15.75 -9.56
N GLY A 99 8.77 15.41 -8.49
CA GLY A 99 8.52 15.88 -7.12
C GLY A 99 7.23 15.35 -6.50
N GLU A 100 6.47 14.50 -7.22
CA GLU A 100 5.20 13.95 -6.75
C GLU A 100 5.38 12.72 -5.88
N GLY A 101 4.33 12.32 -5.15
CA GLY A 101 4.32 11.05 -4.43
C GLY A 101 4.42 9.88 -5.41
N VAL A 102 5.39 8.97 -5.18
CA VAL A 102 5.61 7.79 -6.01
C VAL A 102 5.30 6.55 -5.19
N PHE A 103 4.58 5.61 -5.78
CA PHE A 103 4.24 4.38 -5.07
C PHE A 103 4.21 3.17 -6.00
N VAL A 104 4.49 2.00 -5.41
CA VAL A 104 4.35 0.70 -6.05
C VAL A 104 3.24 -0.07 -5.39
N GLY A 105 2.34 -0.62 -6.21
CA GLY A 105 1.23 -1.42 -5.77
C GLY A 105 1.18 -2.78 -6.45
N VAL A 106 0.71 -3.78 -5.70
CA VAL A 106 0.45 -5.15 -6.18
C VAL A 106 -0.97 -5.56 -5.85
N ALA A 107 -1.50 -6.53 -6.60
CA ALA A 107 -2.80 -7.11 -6.29
C ALA A 107 -2.66 -8.11 -5.13
N ASN A 108 -3.61 -8.05 -4.20
CA ASN A 108 -3.78 -9.03 -3.14
C ASN A 108 -5.27 -9.37 -3.07
N ASP A 109 -5.65 -10.48 -3.68
CA ASP A 109 -7.04 -10.90 -3.89
C ASP A 109 -7.86 -9.81 -4.61
N VAL A 110 -8.88 -9.24 -3.98
CA VAL A 110 -9.72 -8.16 -4.53
C VAL A 110 -9.19 -6.75 -4.19
N TYR A 111 -8.04 -6.67 -3.52
CA TYR A 111 -7.43 -5.43 -3.07
C TYR A 111 -6.13 -5.11 -3.78
N LEU A 112 -5.86 -3.84 -3.95
CA LEU A 112 -4.54 -3.27 -4.19
C LEU A 112 -3.85 -3.08 -2.84
N GLN A 113 -2.60 -3.48 -2.72
CA GLN A 113 -1.75 -3.18 -1.58
C GLN A 113 -0.57 -2.32 -2.02
N TYR A 114 -0.36 -1.19 -1.36
CA TYR A 114 0.80 -0.33 -1.57
C TYR A 114 1.99 -0.88 -0.80
N ILE A 115 3.00 -1.36 -1.50
CA ILE A 115 4.15 -2.05 -0.90
C ILE A 115 5.36 -1.15 -0.69
N LYS A 116 5.42 -0.02 -1.40
CA LYS A 116 6.44 1.02 -1.23
C LYS A 116 5.91 2.37 -1.62
N THR A 117 6.29 3.42 -0.86
CA THR A 117 5.90 4.81 -1.12
C THR A 117 7.09 5.74 -0.94
N LEU A 118 7.17 6.80 -1.76
CA LEU A 118 8.01 7.96 -1.57
C LEU A 118 7.08 9.18 -1.48
N GLU A 119 7.23 9.96 -0.43
CA GLU A 119 6.38 11.14 -0.24
C GLU A 119 6.70 12.27 -1.23
N SER A 120 5.66 13.01 -1.63
CA SER A 120 5.81 14.21 -2.45
C SER A 120 6.55 15.30 -1.69
N ILE A 121 7.42 16.06 -2.39
CA ILE A 121 8.09 17.26 -1.84
C ILE A 121 7.19 18.49 -1.82
N HIS A 122 6.04 18.46 -2.48
CA HIS A 122 5.12 19.59 -2.55
C HIS A 122 4.42 19.83 -1.20
N ALA A 123 4.20 21.10 -0.84
CA ALA A 123 3.51 21.47 0.39
C ALA A 123 2.09 20.91 0.43
N LEU A 124 1.34 21.03 -0.69
CA LEU A 124 0.03 20.40 -0.85
C LEU A 124 0.22 19.03 -1.50
N ARG A 125 0.04 17.98 -0.71
CA ARG A 125 0.21 16.58 -1.10
C ARG A 125 -0.78 15.69 -0.39
N PHE A 126 -0.99 14.51 -0.92
CA PHE A 126 -1.72 13.42 -0.25
C PHE A 126 -0.73 12.47 0.41
N HIS A 127 -1.03 12.10 1.64
CA HIS A 127 -0.24 11.09 2.37
C HIS A 127 -0.74 9.68 2.04
N LEU A 128 0.19 8.77 1.80
CA LEU A 128 -0.09 7.37 1.53
C LEU A 128 0.91 6.47 2.27
N ASP A 129 0.41 5.76 3.27
CA ASP A 129 1.21 4.81 4.05
C ASP A 129 1.50 3.52 3.28
N GLU A 130 2.72 2.98 3.47
CA GLU A 130 3.05 1.62 3.06
C GLU A 130 2.15 0.62 3.79
N GLY A 131 1.73 -0.44 3.09
CA GLY A 131 0.78 -1.42 3.60
C GLY A 131 -0.68 -1.02 3.47
N THR A 132 -1.01 0.23 3.11
CA THR A 132 -2.40 0.63 2.83
C THR A 132 -3.02 -0.27 1.78
N ILE A 133 -4.26 -0.69 2.00
CA ILE A 133 -5.04 -1.50 1.05
C ILE A 133 -6.25 -0.71 0.54
N ARG A 134 -6.62 -0.95 -0.73
CA ARG A 134 -7.81 -0.38 -1.36
C ARG A 134 -8.44 -1.40 -2.30
N PRO A 135 -9.76 -1.40 -2.53
CA PRO A 135 -10.33 -2.24 -3.57
C PRO A 135 -9.66 -1.98 -4.93
N LEU A 136 -9.33 -3.03 -5.68
CA LEU A 136 -8.78 -2.91 -7.05
C LEU A 136 -9.69 -2.06 -7.93
N THR A 137 -10.99 -2.16 -7.74
CA THR A 137 -12.01 -1.43 -8.49
C THR A 137 -12.06 0.08 -8.21
N GLN A 138 -11.37 0.56 -7.16
CA GLN A 138 -11.44 1.94 -6.68
C GLN A 138 -10.08 2.65 -6.69
N SER A 139 -9.18 2.28 -7.60
CA SER A 139 -7.87 2.95 -7.73
C SER A 139 -7.31 2.79 -9.14
N GLY A 140 -6.57 3.80 -9.62
CA GLY A 140 -5.92 3.75 -10.93
C GLY A 140 -4.91 2.60 -11.05
N ALA A 141 -4.12 2.36 -10.01
CA ALA A 141 -3.21 1.22 -9.94
C ALA A 141 -3.97 -0.12 -9.98
N GLY A 142 -5.10 -0.21 -9.29
CA GLY A 142 -5.96 -1.39 -9.32
C GLY A 142 -6.54 -1.66 -10.71
N TRP A 143 -7.00 -0.63 -11.42
CA TRP A 143 -7.50 -0.79 -12.80
C TRP A 143 -6.41 -1.25 -13.75
N LEU A 144 -5.20 -0.71 -13.60
CA LEU A 144 -4.04 -1.14 -14.37
C LEU A 144 -3.71 -2.61 -14.14
N LEU A 145 -3.71 -3.05 -12.87
CA LEU A 145 -3.47 -4.46 -12.54
C LEU A 145 -4.59 -5.37 -13.05
N LEU A 146 -5.86 -4.93 -12.96
CA LEU A 146 -6.99 -5.66 -13.56
C LEU A 146 -6.83 -5.81 -15.07
N SER A 147 -6.24 -4.83 -15.78
CA SER A 147 -6.06 -4.89 -17.24
C SER A 147 -5.15 -6.05 -17.70
N THR A 148 -4.34 -6.61 -16.79
CA THR A 148 -3.47 -7.78 -17.08
C THR A 148 -4.21 -9.12 -16.98
N LEU A 149 -5.43 -9.13 -16.49
CA LEU A 149 -6.21 -10.34 -16.24
C LEU A 149 -7.19 -10.62 -17.41
N SER A 150 -7.66 -11.87 -17.49
CA SER A 150 -8.78 -12.21 -18.38
C SER A 150 -10.11 -11.60 -17.90
N ASP A 151 -11.03 -11.40 -18.83
CA ASP A 151 -12.32 -10.76 -18.55
C ASP A 151 -13.14 -11.53 -17.51
N ASP A 152 -13.10 -12.87 -17.52
CA ASP A 152 -13.75 -13.71 -16.49
C ASP A 152 -13.19 -13.47 -15.08
N LYS A 153 -11.85 -13.32 -14.95
CA LYS A 153 -11.22 -12.98 -13.68
C LYS A 153 -11.60 -11.59 -13.20
N ILE A 154 -11.71 -10.64 -14.12
CA ILE A 154 -12.13 -9.27 -13.82
C ILE A 154 -13.57 -9.28 -13.30
N ASP A 155 -14.51 -9.98 -13.98
CA ASP A 155 -15.90 -10.11 -13.53
C ASP A 155 -15.99 -10.68 -12.11
N ASN A 156 -15.26 -11.76 -11.83
CA ASN A 156 -15.21 -12.36 -10.49
C ASN A 156 -14.72 -11.36 -9.44
N ILE A 157 -13.63 -10.65 -9.72
CA ILE A 157 -13.05 -9.66 -8.78
C ILE A 157 -14.04 -8.50 -8.56
N VAL A 158 -14.66 -7.96 -9.59
CA VAL A 158 -15.65 -6.87 -9.50
C VAL A 158 -16.84 -7.29 -8.63
N ARG A 159 -17.39 -8.47 -8.85
CA ARG A 159 -18.51 -9.02 -8.05
C ARG A 159 -18.12 -9.15 -6.58
N ARG A 160 -16.97 -9.75 -6.30
CA ARG A 160 -16.47 -9.96 -4.93
C ARG A 160 -16.16 -8.64 -4.22
N ALA A 161 -15.50 -7.70 -4.89
CA ALA A 161 -15.23 -6.38 -4.35
C ALA A 161 -16.53 -5.62 -4.01
N ASN A 162 -17.55 -5.72 -4.85
CA ASN A 162 -18.83 -5.08 -4.63
C ASN A 162 -19.62 -5.64 -3.43
N ILE A 163 -19.35 -6.87 -2.96
CA ILE A 163 -20.00 -7.43 -1.77
C ILE A 163 -19.66 -6.61 -0.53
N ALA A 164 -18.40 -6.22 -0.37
CA ALA A 164 -17.92 -5.45 0.77
C ALA A 164 -18.08 -3.92 0.60
N THR A 165 -18.48 -3.47 -0.60
CA THR A 165 -18.57 -2.06 -0.97
C THR A 165 -19.99 -1.51 -0.74
N PRO A 166 -20.18 -0.34 -0.11
CA PRO A 166 -21.46 0.33 -0.01
C PRO A 166 -22.11 0.53 -1.38
N ASN A 167 -23.44 0.43 -1.45
CA ASN A 167 -24.19 0.44 -2.72
C ASN A 167 -23.85 1.64 -3.62
N ASN A 168 -23.69 2.83 -3.04
CA ASN A 168 -23.37 4.07 -3.75
C ASN A 168 -21.93 4.13 -4.30
N GLN A 169 -21.06 3.20 -3.89
CA GLN A 169 -19.67 3.11 -4.35
C GLN A 169 -19.40 1.87 -5.19
N ARG A 170 -20.42 1.04 -5.45
CA ARG A 170 -20.29 -0.16 -6.28
C ARG A 170 -20.02 0.20 -7.73
N VAL A 171 -19.14 -0.56 -8.35
CA VAL A 171 -18.74 -0.37 -9.74
C VAL A 171 -19.52 -1.35 -10.63
N LYS A 172 -20.17 -0.84 -11.69
CA LYS A 172 -20.81 -1.68 -12.69
C LYS A 172 -19.76 -2.35 -13.57
N LEU A 173 -19.97 -3.62 -13.88
CA LEU A 173 -19.02 -4.42 -14.66
C LEU A 173 -18.74 -3.80 -16.05
N ASN A 174 -19.77 -3.38 -16.78
CA ASN A 174 -19.59 -2.77 -18.10
C ASN A 174 -18.72 -1.49 -18.05
N VAL A 175 -18.92 -0.64 -17.03
CA VAL A 175 -18.10 0.57 -16.84
C VAL A 175 -16.64 0.21 -16.53
N MET A 176 -16.42 -0.87 -15.76
CA MET A 176 -15.06 -1.35 -15.49
C MET A 176 -14.41 -1.91 -16.75
N MET A 177 -15.14 -2.70 -17.53
CA MET A 177 -14.61 -3.31 -18.77
C MET A 177 -14.27 -2.26 -19.83
N GLU A 178 -15.09 -1.22 -20.01
CA GLU A 178 -14.77 -0.07 -20.87
C GLU A 178 -13.47 0.63 -20.45
N ARG A 179 -13.31 0.87 -19.15
CA ARG A 179 -12.10 1.47 -18.59
C ARG A 179 -10.87 0.60 -18.81
N ILE A 180 -11.00 -0.71 -18.60
CA ILE A 180 -9.91 -1.66 -18.81
C ILE A 180 -9.54 -1.76 -20.29
N ALA A 181 -10.49 -1.72 -21.20
CA ALA A 181 -10.21 -1.70 -22.64
C ALA A 181 -9.36 -0.48 -23.02
N GLN A 182 -9.70 0.71 -22.51
CA GLN A 182 -8.92 1.93 -22.72
C GLN A 182 -7.50 1.83 -22.13
N ILE A 183 -7.35 1.19 -20.95
CA ILE A 183 -6.04 0.99 -20.33
C ILE A 183 -5.20 0.02 -21.16
N ARG A 184 -5.77 -1.07 -21.64
CA ARG A 184 -5.09 -2.03 -22.52
C ARG A 184 -4.59 -1.38 -23.82
N GLU A 185 -5.40 -0.48 -24.38
CA GLU A 185 -5.02 0.28 -25.60
C GLU A 185 -3.90 1.28 -25.33
N LYS A 186 -3.99 2.06 -24.24
CA LYS A 186 -3.04 3.13 -23.92
C LYS A 186 -1.75 2.64 -23.25
N GLY A 187 -1.79 1.51 -22.56
CA GLY A 187 -0.69 0.96 -21.78
C GLY A 187 -0.45 1.64 -20.43
N TYR A 188 -1.34 2.54 -20.00
CA TYR A 188 -1.27 3.21 -18.71
C TYR A 188 -2.67 3.53 -18.15
N ALA A 189 -2.76 3.73 -16.84
CA ALA A 189 -4.01 4.13 -16.20
C ALA A 189 -3.93 5.56 -15.66
N VAL A 190 -5.05 6.25 -15.74
CA VAL A 190 -5.28 7.55 -15.10
C VAL A 190 -6.51 7.41 -14.21
N ALA A 191 -6.39 7.84 -12.95
CA ALA A 191 -7.55 8.02 -12.09
C ALA A 191 -7.56 9.45 -11.57
N GLU A 192 -8.72 10.09 -11.61
CA GLU A 192 -8.94 11.43 -11.08
C GLU A 192 -10.13 11.38 -10.13
N ASP A 193 -10.06 12.10 -9.02
CA ASP A 193 -11.05 12.12 -7.95
C ASP A 193 -11.30 10.75 -7.28
N ILE A 194 -10.43 9.79 -7.53
CA ILE A 194 -10.52 8.43 -7.00
C ILE A 194 -9.13 8.02 -6.50
N PRO A 195 -9.05 7.57 -5.25
CA PRO A 195 -10.10 7.50 -4.22
C PRO A 195 -10.32 8.82 -3.47
N ILE A 196 -9.55 9.84 -3.78
CA ILE A 196 -9.56 11.14 -3.08
C ILE A 196 -9.96 12.23 -4.04
N LEU A 197 -10.99 12.99 -3.67
CA LEU A 197 -11.45 14.17 -4.43
C LEU A 197 -10.32 15.20 -4.56
N GLY A 198 -10.13 15.74 -5.75
CA GLY A 198 -9.02 16.65 -6.07
C GLY A 198 -7.67 15.95 -6.28
N GLY A 199 -7.63 14.62 -6.14
CA GLY A 199 -6.47 13.80 -6.42
C GLY A 199 -6.43 13.26 -7.84
N ARG A 200 -5.23 13.10 -8.40
CA ARG A 200 -5.01 12.40 -9.67
C ARG A 200 -3.80 11.49 -9.59
N THR A 201 -3.91 10.32 -10.23
CA THR A 201 -2.83 9.34 -10.34
C THR A 201 -2.57 8.97 -11.78
N LEU A 202 -1.29 8.72 -12.09
CA LEU A 202 -0.83 8.09 -13.32
C LEU A 202 -0.10 6.80 -12.96
N CYS A 203 -0.40 5.71 -13.63
CA CYS A 203 0.13 4.39 -13.32
C CYS A 203 0.58 3.67 -14.59
N VAL A 204 1.75 3.02 -14.54
CA VAL A 204 2.30 2.15 -15.58
C VAL A 204 2.66 0.80 -14.97
N LEU A 205 2.66 -0.27 -15.78
CA LEU A 205 3.12 -1.58 -15.32
C LEU A 205 4.66 -1.59 -15.24
N LEU A 206 5.18 -2.18 -14.17
CA LEU A 206 6.59 -2.56 -14.12
C LEU A 206 6.83 -3.76 -15.06
N PRO A 207 7.97 -3.84 -15.74
CA PRO A 207 8.30 -4.97 -16.62
C PRO A 207 8.56 -6.27 -15.86
N ALA A 208 8.75 -6.17 -14.53
CA ALA A 208 8.98 -7.31 -13.66
C ALA A 208 7.81 -7.55 -12.71
N THR A 209 7.71 -8.77 -12.24
CA THR A 209 6.77 -9.17 -11.20
C THR A 209 7.38 -8.98 -9.81
N VAL A 210 6.54 -8.68 -8.85
CA VAL A 210 6.88 -8.73 -7.43
C VAL A 210 6.22 -9.98 -6.85
N GLN A 211 7.01 -10.92 -6.38
CA GLN A 211 6.53 -12.24 -5.92
C GLN A 211 5.65 -12.95 -6.97
N GLY A 212 6.07 -12.93 -8.23
CA GLY A 212 5.32 -13.53 -9.33
C GLY A 212 4.03 -12.82 -9.73
N GLN A 213 3.73 -11.64 -9.13
CA GLN A 213 2.54 -10.85 -9.44
C GLN A 213 2.90 -9.57 -10.20
N PRO A 214 2.10 -9.15 -11.20
CA PRO A 214 2.25 -7.84 -11.82
C PRO A 214 2.26 -6.72 -10.78
N ALA A 215 3.14 -5.74 -10.99
CA ALA A 215 3.24 -4.57 -10.12
C ALA A 215 3.03 -3.27 -10.92
N ALA A 216 2.37 -2.30 -10.30
CA ALA A 216 2.13 -0.98 -10.85
C ALA A 216 3.08 0.04 -10.22
N LEU A 217 3.81 0.81 -11.04
CA LEU A 217 4.54 2.01 -10.65
C LEU A 217 3.64 3.21 -10.92
N CYS A 218 3.44 4.03 -9.91
CA CYS A 218 2.47 5.11 -9.96
C CYS A 218 3.01 6.40 -9.34
N ILE A 219 2.49 7.52 -9.83
CA ILE A 219 2.60 8.81 -9.15
C ILE A 219 1.20 9.32 -8.80
N GLY A 220 1.12 10.06 -7.70
CA GLY A 220 -0.14 10.65 -7.24
C GLY A 220 0.06 12.02 -6.62
N GLY A 221 -0.90 12.91 -6.86
CA GLY A 221 -0.86 14.27 -6.33
C GLY A 221 -2.12 15.05 -6.68
N VAL A 222 -2.04 16.38 -6.57
CA VAL A 222 -3.15 17.30 -6.83
C VAL A 222 -3.51 17.31 -8.31
N ALA A 223 -4.79 17.09 -8.63
CA ALA A 223 -5.29 16.93 -10.00
C ALA A 223 -4.90 18.08 -10.93
N GLU A 224 -4.98 19.33 -10.46
CA GLU A 224 -4.64 20.51 -11.29
C GLU A 224 -3.17 20.47 -11.72
N ARG A 225 -2.25 20.19 -10.81
CA ARG A 225 -0.82 20.07 -11.12
C ARG A 225 -0.54 18.94 -12.11
N PHE A 226 -1.28 17.84 -12.00
CA PHE A 226 -1.18 16.70 -12.92
C PHE A 226 -1.74 17.00 -14.32
N ARG A 227 -2.81 17.79 -14.44
CA ARG A 227 -3.35 18.20 -15.75
C ARG A 227 -2.33 19.05 -16.52
N GLN A 228 -1.68 19.99 -15.82
CA GLN A 228 -0.67 20.88 -16.40
C GLN A 228 0.62 20.14 -16.82
N ASN A 229 0.94 19.01 -16.20
CA ASN A 229 2.18 18.28 -16.40
C ASN A 229 1.97 16.86 -16.91
N HIS A 230 0.81 16.51 -17.46
CA HIS A 230 0.42 15.15 -17.82
C HIS A 230 1.49 14.41 -18.63
N ASP A 231 1.89 14.97 -19.77
CA ASP A 231 2.83 14.31 -20.68
C ASP A 231 4.23 14.21 -20.07
N ARG A 232 4.68 15.23 -19.35
CA ARG A 232 5.95 15.21 -18.63
C ARG A 232 5.98 14.08 -17.59
N TYR A 233 4.90 13.93 -16.82
CA TYR A 233 4.79 12.93 -15.77
C TYR A 233 4.66 11.51 -16.34
N LEU A 234 3.90 11.33 -17.40
CA LEU A 234 3.77 10.06 -18.09
C LEU A 234 5.12 9.65 -18.70
N ASN A 235 5.82 10.59 -19.36
CA ASN A 235 7.15 10.33 -19.92
C ASN A 235 8.17 9.94 -18.85
N ALA A 236 8.15 10.57 -17.67
CA ALA A 236 9.01 10.22 -16.54
C ALA A 236 8.77 8.78 -16.07
N LEU A 237 7.50 8.39 -15.88
CA LEU A 237 7.13 7.01 -15.52
C LEU A 237 7.62 6.00 -16.58
N GLN A 238 7.33 6.27 -17.84
CA GLN A 238 7.71 5.36 -18.94
C GLN A 238 9.23 5.28 -19.12
N ALA A 239 9.96 6.38 -18.93
CA ALA A 239 11.42 6.40 -19.00
C ALA A 239 12.04 5.56 -17.88
N ALA A 240 11.55 5.71 -16.64
CA ALA A 240 12.00 4.94 -15.49
C ALA A 240 11.78 3.44 -15.69
N VAL A 241 10.63 3.04 -16.23
CA VAL A 241 10.33 1.64 -16.56
C VAL A 241 11.26 1.09 -17.64
N ARG A 242 11.57 1.88 -18.69
CA ARG A 242 12.50 1.47 -19.77
C ARG A 242 13.95 1.38 -19.30
N SER A 243 14.38 2.28 -18.41
CA SER A 243 15.76 2.30 -17.89
C SER A 243 15.99 1.25 -16.81
N ALA A 244 14.95 0.87 -16.10
CA ALA A 244 15.02 -0.19 -15.11
C ALA A 244 15.32 -1.51 -15.85
N LYS A 245 16.59 -1.96 -15.81
CA LYS A 245 17.01 -3.29 -16.25
C LYS A 245 16.52 -4.34 -15.25
N ILE A 246 15.21 -4.45 -15.10
CA ILE A 246 14.60 -5.39 -14.17
C ILE A 246 14.52 -6.73 -14.91
N PRO A 247 15.13 -7.82 -14.41
CA PRO A 247 15.01 -9.14 -15.01
C PRO A 247 13.55 -9.57 -15.11
N ASP A 248 13.19 -10.24 -16.22
CA ASP A 248 11.80 -10.68 -16.51
C ASP A 248 11.20 -11.65 -15.48
N SER A 249 12.02 -12.21 -14.60
CA SER A 249 11.56 -13.09 -13.51
C SER A 249 12.42 -12.94 -12.27
N PHE A 250 11.81 -12.45 -11.20
CA PHE A 250 12.27 -12.75 -9.84
C PHE A 250 11.54 -14.02 -9.36
N ASP A 251 11.96 -15.17 -9.87
CA ASP A 251 11.54 -16.46 -9.33
C ASP A 251 12.16 -16.63 -7.95
N ILE A 252 11.37 -16.35 -6.93
CA ILE A 252 11.69 -16.80 -5.57
C ILE A 252 11.03 -18.16 -5.42
N PRO A 253 11.81 -19.25 -5.25
CA PRO A 253 11.22 -20.53 -4.96
C PRO A 253 10.46 -20.43 -3.63
N VAL A 254 9.14 -20.57 -3.70
CA VAL A 254 8.27 -20.69 -2.52
C VAL A 254 8.38 -22.14 -2.07
N ASN A 255 9.47 -22.47 -1.39
CA ASN A 255 9.52 -23.67 -0.55
C ASN A 255 9.09 -23.23 0.86
N ILE A 256 7.78 -23.19 1.08
CA ILE A 256 7.21 -23.28 2.41
C ILE A 256 6.72 -24.73 2.53
N GLU A 257 7.59 -25.61 2.96
CA GLU A 257 7.16 -26.82 3.63
C GLU A 257 6.63 -26.41 5.02
N ILE A 258 5.34 -26.64 5.25
CA ILE A 258 4.66 -26.49 6.55
C ILE A 258 4.91 -27.75 7.37
#